data_7a3e7f125e71abfafb71446e292e0aa7
#
_entry.id   7a3e7f125e71abfafb71446e292e0aa7
#
_cell.length_a   1.000
_cell.length_b   1.000
_cell.length_c   1.000
_cell.angle_alpha   90.00
_cell.angle_beta   90.00
_cell.angle_gamma   90.00
#
_symmetry.space_group_name_H-M   'P 1'
#
loop_
_entity.id
_entity.type
_entity.pdbx_description
1 polymer ?
#
loop_
_entity_poly.entity_id
_entity_poly.type
_entity_poly.pdbx_seq_one_letter_code
_entity_poly.pdbx_strand_id
1 'polypeptide(L)'
;MIRLPLLTVAFISAVAVGFITAVVVMHPYLQLDATVERDIQATNLGPLTLTFPFFSWLGGPGGPYMQAVVVLLVLLLNRRAWKLALAALLGGLWYEVIVNLVNRPRPMVGQVLRVTEYPGSTSFPSGHLIFITISAALLMLCLGHRYLPRWTLPIGWAVVAVIVLFVGLDRIYVGAHWPSDVLAGILIAAAWLNLVLSVRWITDRAFGPELADRPRTSLAT
;
A
#
# COMPACT_ATOMS: atom_id res chain seq x y z
N MET A 1 17.13 -8.93 17.47
CA MET A 1 16.02 -9.88 17.69
C MET A 1 14.89 -9.56 16.70
N ILE A 2 14.20 -10.58 16.21
CA ILE A 2 13.11 -10.47 15.22
C ILE A 2 11.77 -10.66 15.93
N ARG A 3 10.73 -9.96 15.48
CA ARG A 3 9.35 -10.09 15.97
C ARG A 3 8.61 -11.11 15.11
N LEU A 4 8.54 -12.36 15.56
CA LEU A 4 7.99 -13.50 14.81
C LEU A 4 6.56 -13.26 14.25
N PRO A 5 5.59 -12.70 15.00
CA PRO A 5 4.25 -12.47 14.43
C PRO A 5 4.24 -11.56 13.20
N LEU A 6 5.07 -10.50 13.18
CA LEU A 6 5.18 -9.61 12.03
C LEU A 6 5.85 -10.31 10.86
N LEU A 7 6.89 -11.12 11.13
CA LEU A 7 7.53 -11.91 10.10
C LEU A 7 6.58 -12.94 9.48
N THR A 8 5.69 -13.54 10.28
CA THR A 8 4.65 -14.45 9.77
C THR A 8 3.69 -13.72 8.83
N VAL A 9 3.23 -12.51 9.21
CA VAL A 9 2.36 -11.70 8.32
C VAL A 9 3.10 -11.33 7.04
N ALA A 10 4.36 -10.92 7.13
CA ALA A 10 5.19 -10.62 5.96
C ALA A 10 5.31 -11.83 5.03
N PHE A 11 5.56 -13.01 5.58
CA PHE A 11 5.66 -14.26 4.84
C PHE A 11 4.35 -14.65 4.15
N ILE A 12 3.22 -14.62 4.87
CA ILE A 12 1.90 -14.93 4.30
C ILE A 12 1.58 -13.96 3.16
N SER A 13 1.82 -12.65 3.35
CA SER A 13 1.61 -11.65 2.31
C SER A 13 2.51 -11.90 1.09
N ALA A 14 3.78 -12.25 1.28
CA ALA A 14 4.70 -12.56 0.20
C ALA A 14 4.29 -13.82 -0.57
N VAL A 15 3.82 -14.86 0.12
CA VAL A 15 3.28 -16.08 -0.51
C VAL A 15 2.04 -15.76 -1.34
N ALA A 16 1.13 -14.94 -0.82
CA ALA A 16 -0.06 -14.51 -1.54
C ALA A 16 0.30 -13.69 -2.81
N VAL A 17 1.29 -12.78 -2.72
CA VAL A 17 1.83 -12.07 -3.89
C VAL A 17 2.41 -13.04 -4.91
N GLY A 18 3.22 -14.00 -4.46
CA GLY A 18 3.80 -15.01 -5.34
C GLY A 18 2.73 -15.83 -6.07
N PHE A 19 1.66 -16.22 -5.38
CA PHE A 19 0.52 -16.91 -5.98
C PHE A 19 -0.19 -16.05 -7.03
N ILE A 20 -0.54 -14.79 -6.69
CA ILE A 20 -1.18 -13.87 -7.65
C ILE A 20 -0.26 -13.65 -8.85
N THR A 21 1.04 -13.45 -8.62
CA THR A 21 2.02 -13.28 -9.71
C THR A 21 2.04 -14.50 -10.63
N ALA A 22 2.09 -15.72 -10.09
CA ALA A 22 2.05 -16.94 -10.89
C ALA A 22 0.77 -17.03 -11.74
N VAL A 23 -0.38 -16.72 -11.15
CA VAL A 23 -1.68 -16.74 -11.85
C VAL A 23 -1.70 -15.71 -12.99
N VAL A 24 -1.27 -14.45 -12.75
CA VAL A 24 -1.33 -13.41 -13.79
C VAL A 24 -0.27 -13.59 -14.88
N VAL A 25 0.83 -14.26 -14.60
CA VAL A 25 1.84 -14.63 -15.61
C VAL A 25 1.29 -15.73 -16.52
N MET A 26 0.62 -16.74 -15.97
CA MET A 26 0.02 -17.82 -16.74
C MET A 26 -1.25 -17.37 -17.48
N HIS A 27 -2.02 -16.48 -16.89
CA HIS A 27 -3.29 -15.99 -17.38
C HIS A 27 -3.35 -14.45 -17.28
N PRO A 28 -2.73 -13.69 -18.20
CA PRO A 28 -2.68 -12.22 -18.14
C PRO A 28 -4.06 -11.57 -18.09
N TYR A 29 -5.05 -12.19 -18.73
CA TYR A 29 -6.44 -11.80 -18.69
C TYR A 29 -7.24 -12.76 -17.80
N LEU A 30 -7.72 -12.26 -16.67
CA LEU A 30 -8.58 -12.99 -15.74
C LEU A 30 -10.03 -12.53 -15.91
N GLN A 31 -10.94 -13.47 -16.20
CA GLN A 31 -12.37 -13.17 -16.30
C GLN A 31 -12.92 -12.55 -15.01
N LEU A 32 -12.42 -12.99 -13.85
CA LEU A 32 -12.81 -12.44 -12.55
C LEU A 32 -12.44 -10.95 -12.44
N ASP A 33 -11.23 -10.57 -12.83
CA ASP A 33 -10.78 -9.17 -12.82
C ASP A 33 -11.70 -8.31 -13.70
N ALA A 34 -11.95 -8.76 -14.93
CA ALA A 34 -12.80 -8.03 -15.86
C ALA A 34 -14.27 -7.92 -15.38
N THR A 35 -14.79 -8.93 -14.70
CA THR A 35 -16.15 -8.89 -14.14
C THR A 35 -16.22 -7.89 -12.98
N VAL A 36 -15.32 -8.01 -12.00
CA VAL A 36 -15.25 -7.10 -10.83
C VAL A 36 -15.03 -5.66 -11.27
N GLU A 37 -14.15 -5.43 -12.25
CA GLU A 37 -13.88 -4.09 -12.77
C GLU A 37 -15.12 -3.50 -13.45
N ARG A 38 -15.82 -4.27 -14.29
CA ARG A 38 -17.07 -3.81 -14.92
C ARG A 38 -18.14 -3.48 -13.90
N ASP A 39 -18.33 -4.28 -12.87
CA ASP A 39 -19.30 -4.05 -11.80
C ASP A 39 -18.98 -2.75 -11.04
N ILE A 40 -17.71 -2.53 -10.71
CA ILE A 40 -17.25 -1.28 -10.10
C ILE A 40 -17.49 -0.09 -11.04
N GLN A 41 -17.16 -0.21 -12.31
CA GLN A 41 -17.33 0.85 -13.31
C GLN A 41 -18.79 1.15 -13.66
N ALA A 42 -19.68 0.17 -13.49
CA ALA A 42 -21.14 0.36 -13.65
C ALA A 42 -21.74 1.14 -12.48
N THR A 43 -21.07 1.19 -11.33
CA THR A 43 -21.54 1.92 -10.16
C THR A 43 -21.40 3.43 -10.37
N ASN A 44 -22.47 4.18 -10.08
CA ASN A 44 -22.40 5.64 -10.10
C ASN A 44 -21.76 6.16 -8.81
N LEU A 45 -20.49 6.54 -8.86
CA LEU A 45 -19.75 7.09 -7.71
C LEU A 45 -19.97 8.59 -7.50
N GLY A 46 -20.73 9.26 -8.38
CA GLY A 46 -21.11 10.66 -8.24
C GLY A 46 -19.92 11.60 -8.02
N PRO A 47 -20.01 12.55 -7.06
CA PRO A 47 -18.95 13.52 -6.80
C PRO A 47 -17.61 12.94 -6.35
N LEU A 48 -17.56 11.68 -5.88
CA LEU A 48 -16.30 11.02 -5.49
C LEU A 48 -15.31 10.97 -6.65
N THR A 49 -15.80 10.85 -7.88
CA THR A 49 -14.94 10.81 -9.08
C THR A 49 -14.14 12.10 -9.30
N LEU A 50 -14.58 13.24 -8.74
CA LEU A 50 -13.86 14.51 -8.82
C LEU A 50 -12.51 14.48 -8.09
N THR A 51 -12.32 13.56 -7.15
CA THR A 51 -11.08 13.40 -6.41
C THR A 51 -10.07 12.50 -7.10
N PHE A 52 -10.49 11.71 -8.09
CA PHE A 52 -9.66 10.73 -8.77
C PHE A 52 -8.41 11.34 -9.44
N PRO A 53 -8.49 12.47 -10.18
CA PRO A 53 -7.30 13.07 -10.76
C PRO A 53 -6.23 13.44 -9.72
N PHE A 54 -6.64 13.83 -8.50
CA PHE A 54 -5.71 14.11 -7.41
C PHE A 54 -4.97 12.83 -6.96
N PHE A 55 -5.68 11.73 -6.73
CA PHE A 55 -5.06 10.46 -6.31
C PHE A 55 -4.26 9.81 -7.44
N SER A 56 -4.70 9.95 -8.68
CA SER A 56 -3.93 9.56 -9.86
C SER A 56 -2.59 10.27 -9.94
N TRP A 57 -2.61 11.59 -9.73
CA TRP A 57 -1.38 12.37 -9.69
C TRP A 57 -0.51 12.00 -8.48
N LEU A 58 -1.13 11.88 -7.29
CA LEU A 58 -0.42 11.64 -6.04
C LEU A 58 0.33 10.29 -6.02
N GLY A 59 -0.26 9.23 -6.57
CA GLY A 59 0.38 7.90 -6.65
C GLY A 59 1.20 7.67 -7.93
N GLY A 60 1.10 8.58 -8.90
CA GLY A 60 1.83 8.58 -10.16
C GLY A 60 2.95 9.63 -10.18
N PRO A 61 2.85 10.69 -11.02
CA PRO A 61 3.90 11.71 -11.13
C PRO A 61 4.20 12.45 -9.82
N GLY A 62 3.21 12.61 -8.96
CA GLY A 62 3.34 13.22 -7.63
C GLY A 62 3.95 12.31 -6.57
N GLY A 63 4.05 11.00 -6.83
CA GLY A 63 4.51 10.00 -5.87
C GLY A 63 5.87 10.30 -5.24
N PRO A 64 6.92 10.61 -6.01
CA PRO A 64 8.22 10.98 -5.46
C PRO A 64 8.16 12.21 -4.55
N TYR A 65 7.36 13.22 -4.91
CA TYR A 65 7.18 14.42 -4.08
C TYR A 65 6.43 14.08 -2.78
N MET A 66 5.37 13.30 -2.85
CA MET A 66 4.66 12.80 -1.68
C MET A 66 5.61 12.04 -0.74
N GLN A 67 6.41 11.13 -1.27
CA GLN A 67 7.36 10.37 -0.45
C GLN A 67 8.42 11.27 0.17
N ALA A 68 8.95 12.23 -0.57
CA ALA A 68 9.91 13.20 -0.03
C ALA A 68 9.31 14.02 1.11
N VAL A 69 8.07 14.49 0.96
CA VAL A 69 7.34 15.21 2.01
C VAL A 69 7.11 14.32 3.23
N VAL A 70 6.67 13.08 3.06
CA VAL A 70 6.45 12.13 4.15
C VAL A 70 7.75 11.89 4.93
N VAL A 71 8.85 11.63 4.22
CA VAL A 71 10.16 11.43 4.86
C VAL A 71 10.61 12.69 5.61
N LEU A 72 10.50 13.85 4.97
CA LEU A 72 10.86 15.12 5.60
C LEU A 72 10.05 15.35 6.89
N LEU A 73 8.73 15.14 6.86
CA LEU A 73 7.87 15.26 8.04
C LEU A 73 8.31 14.29 9.14
N VAL A 74 8.57 13.03 8.79
CA VAL A 74 9.08 12.05 9.76
C VAL A 74 10.41 12.48 10.34
N LEU A 75 11.36 12.95 9.53
CA LEU A 75 12.67 13.38 10.00
C LEU A 75 12.62 14.65 10.87
N LEU A 76 11.74 15.58 10.55
CA LEU A 76 11.57 16.81 11.33
C LEU A 76 10.88 16.56 12.67
N LEU A 77 9.82 15.73 12.66
CA LEU A 77 8.96 15.52 13.82
C LEU A 77 9.36 14.29 14.65
N ASN A 78 10.02 13.29 14.06
CA ASN A 78 10.48 12.08 14.75
C ASN A 78 11.82 11.59 14.19
N ARG A 79 12.89 12.32 14.46
CA ARG A 79 14.26 11.98 13.99
C ARG A 79 14.70 10.57 14.35
N ARG A 80 14.15 9.98 15.42
CA ARG A 80 14.50 8.62 15.85
C ARG A 80 13.98 7.56 14.87
N ALA A 81 12.98 7.89 14.04
CA ALA A 81 12.37 6.98 13.05
C ALA A 81 13.12 6.97 11.68
N TRP A 82 14.27 7.63 11.53
CA TRP A 82 14.96 7.75 10.24
C TRP A 82 15.26 6.41 9.56
N LYS A 83 15.63 5.37 10.34
CA LYS A 83 15.87 4.02 9.80
C LYS A 83 14.60 3.40 9.24
N LEU A 84 13.47 3.59 9.96
CA LEU A 84 12.18 3.10 9.52
C LEU A 84 11.72 3.84 8.26
N ALA A 85 11.90 5.16 8.21
CA ALA A 85 11.56 5.96 7.04
C ALA A 85 12.38 5.53 5.82
N LEU A 86 13.70 5.39 5.97
CA LEU A 86 14.57 4.93 4.88
C LEU A 86 14.22 3.50 4.43
N ALA A 87 14.05 2.57 5.38
CA ALA A 87 13.69 1.19 5.05
C ALA A 87 12.32 1.11 4.38
N ALA A 88 11.34 1.92 4.80
CA ALA A 88 10.02 1.96 4.16
C ALA A 88 10.12 2.42 2.70
N LEU A 89 10.92 3.46 2.41
CA LEU A 89 11.14 3.94 1.03
C LEU A 89 11.71 2.87 0.10
N LEU A 90 12.58 2.00 0.60
CA LEU A 90 13.15 0.91 -0.19
C LEU A 90 12.07 -0.09 -0.67
N GLY A 91 10.88 -0.05 -0.09
CA GLY A 91 9.73 -0.84 -0.55
C GLY A 91 9.32 -0.54 -2.00
N GLY A 92 9.57 0.67 -2.49
CA GLY A 92 9.36 1.03 -3.89
C GLY A 92 10.23 0.26 -4.89
N LEU A 93 11.39 -0.26 -4.46
CA LEU A 93 12.26 -1.08 -5.30
C LEU A 93 11.56 -2.38 -5.76
N TRP A 94 10.65 -2.91 -4.95
CA TRP A 94 9.87 -4.10 -5.32
C TRP A 94 8.95 -3.83 -6.51
N TYR A 95 8.40 -2.62 -6.60
CA TYR A 95 7.64 -2.22 -7.80
C TYR A 95 8.52 -2.31 -9.05
N GLU A 96 9.71 -1.69 -9.03
CA GLU A 96 10.64 -1.70 -10.17
C GLU A 96 11.08 -3.10 -10.56
N VAL A 97 11.34 -3.97 -9.58
CA VAL A 97 11.72 -5.35 -9.84
C VAL A 97 10.56 -6.12 -10.49
N ILE A 98 9.36 -6.07 -9.89
CA ILE A 98 8.24 -6.90 -10.31
C ILE A 98 7.64 -6.40 -11.63
N VAL A 99 7.53 -5.09 -11.85
CA VAL A 99 6.96 -4.52 -13.08
C VAL A 99 7.79 -4.87 -14.32
N ASN A 100 9.12 -4.99 -14.14
CA ASN A 100 10.02 -5.41 -15.21
C ASN A 100 10.04 -6.92 -15.45
N LEU A 101 9.62 -7.72 -14.47
CA LEU A 101 9.53 -9.18 -14.59
C LEU A 101 8.16 -9.65 -15.08
N VAL A 102 7.08 -8.94 -14.71
CA VAL A 102 5.69 -9.31 -15.01
C VAL A 102 5.11 -8.31 -16.02
N ASN A 103 5.21 -8.64 -17.29
CA ASN A 103 4.70 -7.79 -18.36
C ASN A 103 3.20 -8.04 -18.62
N ARG A 104 2.34 -7.69 -17.64
CA ARG A 104 0.89 -7.84 -17.75
C ARG A 104 0.27 -6.67 -18.50
N PRO A 105 -0.56 -6.91 -19.55
CA PRO A 105 -1.27 -5.84 -20.23
C PRO A 105 -2.32 -5.18 -19.33
N ARG A 106 -2.53 -3.87 -19.52
CA ARG A 106 -3.58 -3.11 -18.84
C ARG A 106 -4.97 -3.43 -19.36
N PRO A 107 -6.03 -3.09 -18.59
CA PRO A 107 -7.38 -3.07 -19.11
C PRO A 107 -7.46 -2.30 -20.43
N MET A 108 -8.23 -2.83 -21.38
CA MET A 108 -8.43 -2.19 -22.68
C MET A 108 -9.91 -1.94 -22.96
N VAL A 109 -10.19 -0.94 -23.79
CA VAL A 109 -11.54 -0.69 -24.30
C VAL A 109 -12.10 -1.96 -24.95
N GLY A 110 -13.33 -2.33 -24.60
CA GLY A 110 -13.96 -3.58 -25.03
C GLY A 110 -13.82 -4.74 -24.03
N GLN A 111 -12.80 -4.73 -23.15
CA GLN A 111 -12.71 -5.67 -22.04
C GLN A 111 -13.44 -5.15 -20.80
N VAL A 112 -13.43 -3.83 -20.60
CA VAL A 112 -14.04 -3.11 -19.48
C VAL A 112 -14.90 -1.96 -20.00
N LEU A 113 -15.69 -1.32 -19.13
CA LEU A 113 -16.64 -0.27 -19.54
C LEU A 113 -15.95 1.07 -19.85
N ARG A 114 -14.83 1.37 -19.20
CA ARG A 114 -14.06 2.61 -19.41
C ARG A 114 -12.58 2.40 -19.19
N VAL A 115 -11.80 3.14 -19.96
CA VAL A 115 -10.36 3.31 -19.76
C VAL A 115 -10.08 4.78 -20.01
N THR A 116 -9.80 5.53 -18.95
CA THR A 116 -9.58 6.99 -19.00
C THR A 116 -8.12 7.38 -18.75
N GLU A 117 -7.30 6.43 -18.27
CA GLU A 117 -5.89 6.64 -18.00
C GLU A 117 -5.02 5.53 -18.60
N TYR A 118 -3.90 5.92 -19.21
CA TYR A 118 -2.91 5.02 -19.83
C TYR A 118 -1.52 5.29 -19.24
N PRO A 119 -1.25 4.92 -17.98
CA PRO A 119 0.01 5.26 -17.31
C PRO A 119 1.21 4.39 -17.73
N GLY A 120 1.17 3.75 -18.89
CA GLY A 120 2.23 2.87 -19.40
C GLY A 120 1.71 1.52 -19.87
N SER A 121 2.61 0.64 -20.36
CA SER A 121 2.27 -0.63 -21.01
C SER A 121 1.92 -1.76 -20.02
N THR A 122 2.53 -1.77 -18.85
CA THR A 122 2.37 -2.85 -17.86
C THR A 122 1.47 -2.44 -16.71
N SER A 123 0.61 -3.35 -16.25
CA SER A 123 -0.35 -3.08 -15.17
C SER A 123 0.06 -3.63 -13.81
N PHE A 124 0.82 -4.71 -13.77
CA PHE A 124 1.12 -5.44 -12.54
C PHE A 124 2.52 -5.16 -11.98
N PRO A 125 2.63 -4.95 -10.68
CA PRO A 125 1.60 -4.63 -9.70
C PRO A 125 1.19 -3.16 -9.74
N SER A 126 0.14 -2.75 -8.99
CA SER A 126 -0.18 -1.33 -8.89
C SER A 126 0.82 -0.57 -8.01
N GLY A 127 1.65 0.27 -8.65
CA GLY A 127 2.61 1.13 -7.96
C GLY A 127 1.93 2.15 -7.04
N HIS A 128 0.77 2.71 -7.46
CA HIS A 128 -0.03 3.62 -6.62
C HIS A 128 -0.32 3.02 -5.26
N LEU A 129 -0.75 1.74 -5.24
CA LEU A 129 -1.11 1.07 -3.99
C LEU A 129 0.12 0.77 -3.13
N ILE A 130 1.26 0.41 -3.72
CA ILE A 130 2.51 0.21 -2.97
C ILE A 130 2.91 1.52 -2.30
N PHE A 131 3.04 2.60 -3.06
CA PHE A 131 3.57 3.87 -2.57
C PHE A 131 2.64 4.55 -1.55
N ILE A 132 1.34 4.60 -1.83
CA ILE A 132 0.37 5.23 -0.94
C ILE A 132 0.21 4.42 0.36
N THR A 133 0.14 3.08 0.27
CA THR A 133 0.04 2.24 1.46
C THR A 133 1.26 2.38 2.37
N ILE A 134 2.47 2.34 1.81
CA ILE A 134 3.71 2.54 2.58
C ILE A 134 3.74 3.92 3.21
N SER A 135 3.43 4.97 2.45
CA SER A 135 3.49 6.35 2.92
C SER A 135 2.48 6.65 4.02
N ALA A 136 1.22 6.23 3.84
CA ALA A 136 0.17 6.42 4.84
C ALA A 136 0.46 5.63 6.13
N ALA A 137 0.90 4.38 5.99
CA ALA A 137 1.30 3.57 7.15
C ALA A 137 2.52 4.16 7.86
N LEU A 138 3.52 4.66 7.13
CA LEU A 138 4.71 5.29 7.73
C LEU A 138 4.33 6.53 8.54
N LEU A 139 3.46 7.40 8.02
CA LEU A 139 2.95 8.55 8.77
C LEU A 139 2.22 8.11 10.04
N MET A 140 1.35 7.12 9.93
CA MET A 140 0.61 6.62 11.10
C MET A 140 1.54 5.98 12.13
N LEU A 141 2.51 5.18 11.70
CA LEU A 141 3.50 4.55 12.58
C LEU A 141 4.41 5.57 13.26
N CYS A 142 4.94 6.55 12.52
CA CYS A 142 5.96 7.45 13.03
C CYS A 142 5.40 8.69 13.73
N LEU A 143 4.27 9.20 13.26
CA LEU A 143 3.65 10.42 13.78
C LEU A 143 2.34 10.13 14.51
N GLY A 144 1.47 9.29 13.96
CA GLY A 144 0.22 8.92 14.59
C GLY A 144 0.45 8.33 15.98
N HIS A 145 1.29 7.29 16.08
CA HIS A 145 1.60 6.66 17.38
C HIS A 145 2.35 7.57 18.36
N ARG A 146 3.01 8.61 17.86
CA ARG A 146 3.75 9.55 18.71
C ARG A 146 2.89 10.68 19.24
N TYR A 147 1.98 11.21 18.43
CA TYR A 147 1.26 12.46 18.73
C TYR A 147 -0.22 12.28 18.98
N LEU A 148 -0.83 11.20 18.49
CA LEU A 148 -2.24 10.94 18.71
C LEU A 148 -2.51 10.24 20.06
N PRO A 149 -3.59 10.59 20.75
CA PRO A 149 -4.07 9.85 21.89
C PRO A 149 -4.33 8.37 21.53
N ARG A 150 -4.08 7.45 22.47
CA ARG A 150 -4.19 6.00 22.18
C ARG A 150 -5.57 5.58 21.68
N TRP A 151 -6.62 6.18 22.22
CA TRP A 151 -7.98 5.87 21.82
C TRP A 151 -8.32 6.28 20.37
N THR A 152 -7.58 7.23 19.77
CA THR A 152 -7.76 7.63 18.39
C THR A 152 -6.95 6.78 17.40
N LEU A 153 -6.00 5.96 17.85
CA LEU A 153 -5.17 5.14 16.96
C LEU A 153 -5.98 4.19 16.07
N PRO A 154 -7.02 3.49 16.56
CA PRO A 154 -7.87 2.68 15.70
C PRO A 154 -8.55 3.51 14.59
N ILE A 155 -8.99 4.73 14.92
CA ILE A 155 -9.59 5.66 13.95
C ILE A 155 -8.53 6.05 12.90
N GLY A 156 -7.32 6.39 13.33
CA GLY A 156 -6.22 6.71 12.42
C GLY A 156 -5.91 5.56 11.44
N TRP A 157 -5.87 4.32 11.93
CA TRP A 157 -5.68 3.15 11.08
C TRP A 157 -6.88 2.88 10.16
N ALA A 158 -8.10 3.13 10.62
CA ALA A 158 -9.29 3.07 9.77
C ALA A 158 -9.22 4.11 8.64
N VAL A 159 -8.76 5.32 8.90
CA VAL A 159 -8.53 6.36 7.87
C VAL A 159 -7.47 5.89 6.86
N VAL A 160 -6.35 5.31 7.31
CA VAL A 160 -5.34 4.73 6.40
C VAL A 160 -5.97 3.66 5.51
N ALA A 161 -6.75 2.74 6.08
CA ALA A 161 -7.42 1.69 5.32
C ALA A 161 -8.40 2.27 4.29
N VAL A 162 -9.20 3.26 4.68
CA VAL A 162 -10.14 3.94 3.77
C VAL A 162 -9.41 4.61 2.60
N ILE A 163 -8.31 5.32 2.87
CA ILE A 163 -7.50 5.94 1.80
C ILE A 163 -6.96 4.89 0.83
N VAL A 164 -6.40 3.80 1.34
CA VAL A 164 -5.85 2.71 0.50
C VAL A 164 -6.93 2.06 -0.35
N LEU A 165 -8.09 1.74 0.25
CA LEU A 165 -9.22 1.15 -0.47
C LEU A 165 -9.79 2.11 -1.51
N PHE A 166 -9.86 3.40 -1.18
CA PHE A 166 -10.35 4.43 -2.09
C PHE A 166 -9.42 4.61 -3.30
N VAL A 167 -8.11 4.63 -3.09
CA VAL A 167 -7.15 4.66 -4.20
C VAL A 167 -7.23 3.38 -5.04
N GLY A 168 -7.44 2.22 -4.41
CA GLY A 168 -7.68 0.98 -5.13
C GLY A 168 -8.93 1.07 -6.02
N LEU A 169 -10.03 1.57 -5.47
CA LEU A 169 -11.28 1.81 -6.20
C LEU A 169 -11.07 2.76 -7.39
N ASP A 170 -10.36 3.87 -7.16
CA ASP A 170 -10.00 4.83 -8.20
C ASP A 170 -9.25 4.15 -9.35
N ARG A 171 -8.19 3.38 -9.07
CA ARG A 171 -7.38 2.72 -10.10
C ARG A 171 -8.15 1.72 -10.95
N ILE A 172 -9.10 1.00 -10.34
CA ILE A 172 -10.01 0.08 -11.06
C ILE A 172 -11.05 0.88 -11.86
N TYR A 173 -11.63 1.90 -11.26
CA TYR A 173 -12.71 2.69 -11.89
C TYR A 173 -12.27 3.43 -13.15
N VAL A 174 -11.03 3.96 -13.16
CA VAL A 174 -10.47 4.66 -14.33
C VAL A 174 -9.91 3.71 -15.40
N GLY A 175 -9.89 2.39 -15.14
CA GLY A 175 -9.39 1.39 -16.07
C GLY A 175 -7.86 1.33 -16.15
N ALA A 176 -7.16 1.80 -15.12
CA ALA A 176 -5.69 1.83 -15.11
C ALA A 176 -5.07 0.50 -14.65
N HIS A 177 -5.73 -0.22 -13.76
CA HIS A 177 -5.26 -1.47 -13.15
C HIS A 177 -6.38 -2.47 -12.93
N TRP A 178 -6.06 -3.73 -13.11
CA TRP A 178 -6.93 -4.84 -12.73
C TRP A 178 -7.11 -4.94 -11.21
N PRO A 179 -8.24 -5.45 -10.69
CA PRO A 179 -8.45 -5.70 -9.25
C PRO A 179 -7.33 -6.51 -8.60
N SER A 180 -6.80 -7.53 -9.27
CA SER A 180 -5.69 -8.32 -8.74
C SER A 180 -4.36 -7.56 -8.71
N ASP A 181 -4.12 -6.56 -9.58
CA ASP A 181 -2.95 -5.67 -9.52
C ASP A 181 -2.99 -4.78 -8.27
N VAL A 182 -4.20 -4.27 -7.95
CA VAL A 182 -4.47 -3.47 -6.76
C VAL A 182 -4.22 -4.29 -5.50
N LEU A 183 -4.78 -5.50 -5.43
CA LEU A 183 -4.58 -6.42 -4.30
C LEU A 183 -3.10 -6.77 -4.12
N ALA A 184 -2.39 -7.10 -5.21
CA ALA A 184 -0.97 -7.39 -5.16
C ALA A 184 -0.16 -6.20 -4.64
N GLY A 185 -0.47 -4.96 -5.05
CA GLY A 185 0.18 -3.74 -4.56
C GLY A 185 0.03 -3.56 -3.05
N ILE A 186 -1.19 -3.76 -2.51
CA ILE A 186 -1.46 -3.72 -1.06
C ILE A 186 -0.66 -4.81 -0.32
N LEU A 187 -0.66 -6.04 -0.84
CA LEU A 187 0.04 -7.17 -0.21
C LEU A 187 1.56 -7.00 -0.24
N ILE A 188 2.13 -6.44 -1.32
CA ILE A 188 3.56 -6.10 -1.39
C ILE A 188 3.91 -5.08 -0.31
N ALA A 189 3.12 -4.00 -0.19
CA ALA A 189 3.32 -3.00 0.86
C ALA A 189 3.20 -3.61 2.26
N ALA A 190 2.22 -4.49 2.49
CA ALA A 190 2.03 -5.19 3.75
C ALA A 190 3.20 -6.13 4.05
N ALA A 191 3.65 -6.93 3.08
CA ALA A 191 4.80 -7.81 3.22
C ALA A 191 6.06 -7.03 3.61
N TRP A 192 6.35 -5.95 2.87
CA TRP A 192 7.53 -5.13 3.13
C TRP A 192 7.48 -4.42 4.47
N LEU A 193 6.37 -3.74 4.80
CA LEU A 193 6.24 -3.05 6.08
C LEU A 193 6.35 -4.00 7.26
N ASN A 194 5.70 -5.17 7.22
CA ASN A 194 5.80 -6.14 8.30
C ASN A 194 7.19 -6.77 8.39
N LEU A 195 7.90 -6.98 7.27
CA LEU A 195 9.30 -7.41 7.28
C LEU A 195 10.17 -6.36 7.96
N VAL A 196 10.08 -5.09 7.56
CA VAL A 196 10.85 -3.98 8.15
C VAL A 196 10.52 -3.82 9.65
N LEU A 197 9.23 -3.87 10.01
CA LEU A 197 8.78 -3.77 11.41
C LEU A 197 9.19 -4.97 12.25
N SER A 198 9.46 -6.13 11.65
CA SER A 198 9.97 -7.31 12.37
C SER A 198 11.39 -7.12 12.88
N VAL A 199 12.18 -6.24 12.25
CA VAL A 199 13.59 -6.01 12.57
C VAL A 199 13.73 -4.97 13.68
N ARG A 200 13.99 -5.41 14.92
CA ARG A 200 14.10 -4.54 16.09
C ARG A 200 15.15 -3.42 15.93
N TRP A 201 16.27 -3.68 15.32
CA TRP A 201 17.31 -2.67 15.07
C TRP A 201 16.81 -1.45 14.29
N ILE A 202 15.81 -1.63 13.43
CA ILE A 202 15.17 -0.55 12.68
C ILE A 202 14.17 0.20 13.56
N THR A 203 13.38 -0.53 14.36
CA THR A 203 12.16 -0.03 15.00
C THR A 203 12.34 0.44 16.44
N ASP A 204 13.30 -0.11 17.20
CA ASP A 204 13.43 0.17 18.64
C ASP A 204 13.69 1.64 18.96
N ARG A 205 14.40 2.36 18.07
CA ARG A 205 14.59 3.82 18.23
C ARG A 205 13.39 4.65 17.81
N ALA A 206 12.59 4.14 16.87
CA ALA A 206 11.44 4.87 16.34
C ALA A 206 10.30 4.99 17.36
N PHE A 207 10.08 3.92 18.12
CA PHE A 207 8.92 3.79 19.02
C PHE A 207 9.29 4.01 20.50
N GLY A 208 10.59 4.08 20.87
CA GLY A 208 11.05 4.14 22.24
C GLY A 208 10.89 2.84 23.02
N PRO A 209 11.47 2.71 24.22
CA PRO A 209 11.39 1.50 25.04
C PRO A 209 9.98 1.19 25.53
N GLU A 210 9.09 2.19 25.62
CA GLU A 210 7.73 2.00 26.15
C GLU A 210 6.80 1.16 25.28
N LEU A 211 7.04 1.05 23.96
CA LEU A 211 6.22 0.23 23.06
C LEU A 211 6.86 -1.15 22.80
N ALA A 212 8.14 -1.31 23.14
CA ALA A 212 8.89 -2.54 22.87
C ALA A 212 8.61 -3.64 23.93
N ASP A 213 8.24 -3.30 25.15
CA ASP A 213 8.24 -4.22 26.31
C ASP A 213 6.98 -4.22 27.17
N ARG A 214 5.81 -3.81 26.67
CA ARG A 214 4.59 -4.01 27.49
C ARG A 214 4.13 -5.45 27.43
N PRO A 215 4.13 -6.16 28.57
CA PRO A 215 3.47 -7.45 28.67
C PRO A 215 1.97 -7.27 28.36
N ARG A 216 1.37 -8.22 27.65
CA ARG A 216 -0.08 -8.29 27.37
C ARG A 216 -0.92 -8.60 28.62
N THR A 217 -0.50 -8.16 29.79
CA THR A 217 -1.18 -8.42 31.05
C THR A 217 -1.75 -7.13 31.63
N SER A 218 -2.99 -6.83 31.31
CA SER A 218 -4.03 -6.28 32.18
C SER A 218 -5.31 -6.00 31.40
N LEU A 219 -5.94 -7.07 30.91
CA LEU A 219 -7.39 -7.09 30.71
C LEU A 219 -7.95 -8.09 31.73
N ALA A 220 -7.85 -7.75 33.02
CA ALA A 220 -8.55 -8.41 34.08
C ALA A 220 -8.58 -7.43 35.28
N THR A 221 -9.56 -6.60 35.31
CA THR A 221 -10.45 -6.14 36.40
C THR A 221 -11.33 -5.03 35.87
#